data_13fcc3a525876694ebbc8e1cd6518b06
#
_entry.id   13fcc3a525876694ebbc8e1cd6518b06
#
_cell.length_a   1.000
_cell.length_b   1.000
_cell.length_c   1.000
_cell.angle_alpha   90.00
_cell.angle_beta   90.00
_cell.angle_gamma   90.00
#
_symmetry.space_group_name_H-M   'P 1'
#
loop_
_entity.id
_entity.type
_entity.pdbx_description
1 polymer ?
#
loop_
_entity_poly.entity_id
_entity_poly.type
_entity_poly.pdbx_seq_one_letter_code
_entity_poly.pdbx_strand_id
1 'polypeptide(L)'
;MPQKTVADGTRAGALAKAPAEAPARRWWILAVIAVAQLMVVLDATIVNIALPSAQADLGFSDGNRQWIVTAYALAFASLLLLGGRIADLFGRKPAFLVGIVGFAAASALGGAANGFTMLVVARALQGAFGALLAPAALSLLNTTFTDARERARAFSVYGAIAGAGGAVGLLLGGVLTDAFDWRWTLYVNVVIAVVAFVGGWVLLGSHRDAADAKLDVPGTILVASGLFAVVYGFSNAETHGWGSPLTWGFLIAGGLLLAAFAWWQTRAAHPLLPVRILLDRDRGASFLAVLLTGAGMFGVFLFLTYYLQLNLGFSPTKTGVAFLPMVGALMVAAQLGTTVLVPRLGPKAVIPLGFAIATAGMAWLTGIGLGSSYTSAVLPQVIVIGVGLGLVMPPAMQLATGGVAAEDAGVASATVNAMQQVGGSIGTALLNTLAASAATDYLAGHTPPSRQVQAQATIESYTTAFWWSAVLFGAGTVIAFLLYRRGVPKQDADAAPVVHM
;
A
#
# COMPACT_ATOMS: atom_id res chain seq x y z
N MET A 1 -47.70 64.91 15.79
CA MET A 1 -46.35 64.38 15.86
C MET A 1 -46.32 63.02 15.15
N PRO A 2 -45.73 62.86 14.00
CA PRO A 2 -45.66 61.59 13.31
C PRO A 2 -44.38 60.80 13.66
N GLN A 3 -44.56 59.53 13.99
CA GLN A 3 -43.48 58.55 14.26
C GLN A 3 -42.71 58.25 12.96
N LYS A 4 -41.38 58.39 13.05
CA LYS A 4 -40.46 57.93 12.02
C LYS A 4 -40.23 56.40 12.17
N THR A 5 -40.67 55.66 11.19
CA THR A 5 -40.31 54.26 10.96
C THR A 5 -38.87 54.18 10.45
N VAL A 6 -37.99 53.57 11.23
CA VAL A 6 -36.62 53.24 10.82
C VAL A 6 -36.71 51.93 10.04
N ALA A 7 -36.37 51.98 8.75
CA ALA A 7 -36.21 50.81 7.93
C ALA A 7 -34.87 50.15 8.21
N ASP A 8 -34.91 48.99 8.86
CA ASP A 8 -33.79 48.15 9.13
C ASP A 8 -33.43 47.32 7.88
N GLY A 9 -32.38 47.78 7.22
CA GLY A 9 -31.88 47.18 5.99
C GLY A 9 -30.95 46.02 6.29
N THR A 10 -31.52 44.84 6.57
CA THR A 10 -30.76 43.58 6.67
C THR A 10 -30.21 43.22 5.28
N ARG A 11 -28.94 43.61 5.02
CA ARG A 11 -28.13 43.01 3.94
C ARG A 11 -27.81 41.59 4.33
N ALA A 12 -28.68 40.65 4.03
CA ALA A 12 -28.35 39.23 3.92
C ALA A 12 -27.38 39.08 2.75
N GLY A 13 -26.10 39.03 3.04
CA GLY A 13 -25.09 38.66 2.07
C GLY A 13 -25.37 37.22 1.59
N ALA A 14 -25.94 37.10 0.42
CA ALA A 14 -26.05 35.85 -0.29
C ALA A 14 -24.64 35.35 -0.56
N LEU A 15 -24.14 34.45 0.28
CA LEU A 15 -23.02 33.57 -0.07
C LEU A 15 -23.44 32.85 -1.35
N ALA A 16 -22.89 33.27 -2.48
CA ALA A 16 -23.08 32.63 -3.76
C ALA A 16 -22.62 31.17 -3.64
N LYS A 17 -23.57 30.26 -3.48
CA LYS A 17 -23.33 28.82 -3.57
C LYS A 17 -22.73 28.58 -4.96
N ALA A 18 -21.47 28.13 -4.98
CA ALA A 18 -20.82 27.74 -6.21
C ALA A 18 -21.76 26.81 -7.00
N PRO A 19 -21.89 26.98 -8.33
CA PRO A 19 -22.81 26.18 -9.12
C PRO A 19 -22.48 24.70 -8.94
N ALA A 20 -23.48 23.91 -8.52
CA ALA A 20 -23.33 22.47 -8.43
C ALA A 20 -22.89 21.93 -9.79
N GLU A 21 -21.73 21.31 -9.86
CA GLU A 21 -21.24 20.70 -11.10
C GLU A 21 -22.28 19.75 -11.68
N ALA A 22 -22.46 19.76 -13.00
CA ALA A 22 -23.42 18.88 -13.66
C ALA A 22 -23.16 17.41 -13.28
N PRO A 23 -24.18 16.61 -12.96
CA PRO A 23 -24.02 15.24 -12.46
C PRO A 23 -23.04 14.39 -13.29
N ALA A 24 -23.09 14.50 -14.63
CA ALA A 24 -22.20 13.78 -15.51
C ALA A 24 -20.70 14.15 -15.33
N ARG A 25 -20.38 15.42 -15.04
CA ARG A 25 -18.99 15.88 -14.90
C ARG A 25 -18.31 15.27 -13.68
N ARG A 26 -19.03 15.07 -12.55
CA ARG A 26 -18.48 14.47 -11.32
C ARG A 26 -18.03 13.03 -11.54
N TRP A 27 -18.76 12.26 -12.34
CA TRP A 27 -18.39 10.88 -12.66
C TRP A 27 -17.19 10.80 -13.60
N TRP A 28 -16.99 11.75 -14.50
CA TRP A 28 -15.77 11.87 -15.30
C TRP A 28 -14.56 12.25 -14.43
N ILE A 29 -14.75 13.11 -13.43
CA ILE A 29 -13.69 13.41 -12.44
C ILE A 29 -13.33 12.13 -11.67
N LEU A 30 -14.32 11.34 -11.24
CA LEU A 30 -14.05 10.03 -10.63
C LEU A 30 -13.25 9.11 -11.55
N ALA A 31 -13.59 9.05 -12.83
CA ALA A 31 -12.84 8.22 -13.79
C ALA A 31 -11.37 8.64 -13.88
N VAL A 32 -11.07 9.94 -13.90
CA VAL A 32 -9.69 10.44 -13.90
C VAL A 32 -8.96 10.09 -12.60
N ILE A 33 -9.60 10.29 -11.45
CA ILE A 33 -9.02 9.92 -10.14
C ILE A 33 -8.79 8.40 -10.08
N ALA A 34 -9.72 7.62 -10.59
CA ALA A 34 -9.65 6.16 -10.66
C ALA A 34 -8.50 5.66 -11.55
N VAL A 35 -8.27 6.30 -12.68
CA VAL A 35 -7.13 5.99 -13.58
C VAL A 35 -5.80 6.31 -12.89
N ALA A 36 -5.71 7.43 -12.18
CA ALA A 36 -4.52 7.78 -11.41
C ALA A 36 -4.26 6.80 -10.25
N GLN A 37 -5.32 6.38 -9.56
CA GLN A 37 -5.22 5.35 -8.51
C GLN A 37 -4.82 4.00 -9.08
N LEU A 38 -5.41 3.60 -10.21
CA LEU A 38 -5.02 2.37 -10.91
C LEU A 38 -3.53 2.37 -11.26
N MET A 39 -2.99 3.50 -11.75
CA MET A 39 -1.57 3.67 -12.06
C MET A 39 -0.68 3.40 -10.84
N VAL A 40 -1.01 4.00 -9.69
CA VAL A 40 -0.22 3.83 -8.45
C VAL A 40 -0.25 2.39 -7.96
N VAL A 41 -1.43 1.75 -7.97
CA VAL A 41 -1.58 0.36 -7.49
C VAL A 41 -0.95 -0.64 -8.45
N LEU A 42 -1.12 -0.39 -9.75
CA LEU A 42 -0.53 -1.21 -10.80
C LEU A 42 1.00 -1.16 -10.72
N ASP A 43 1.59 0.03 -10.58
CA ASP A 43 3.04 0.20 -10.45
C ASP A 43 3.62 -0.56 -9.25
N ALA A 44 2.92 -0.58 -8.13
CA ALA A 44 3.36 -1.31 -6.94
C ALA A 44 3.41 -2.84 -7.13
N THR A 45 2.63 -3.39 -8.07
CA THR A 45 2.50 -4.83 -8.29
C THR A 45 3.18 -5.32 -9.57
N ILE A 46 3.15 -4.52 -10.64
CA ILE A 46 3.65 -4.88 -11.96
C ILE A 46 5.16 -5.18 -11.94
N VAL A 47 5.91 -4.42 -11.15
CA VAL A 47 7.37 -4.55 -11.01
C VAL A 47 7.77 -5.90 -10.43
N ASN A 48 6.96 -6.50 -9.53
CA ASN A 48 7.28 -7.80 -8.93
C ASN A 48 7.43 -8.92 -9.98
N ILE A 49 6.59 -8.92 -11.01
CA ILE A 49 6.66 -9.91 -12.10
C ILE A 49 7.84 -9.65 -13.05
N ALA A 50 8.16 -8.37 -13.27
CA ALA A 50 9.25 -7.95 -14.15
C ALA A 50 10.62 -8.04 -13.49
N LEU A 51 10.69 -8.12 -12.16
CA LEU A 51 11.94 -8.01 -11.40
C LEU A 51 12.99 -9.06 -11.76
N PRO A 52 12.67 -10.36 -11.97
CA PRO A 52 13.65 -11.34 -12.41
C PRO A 52 14.28 -10.99 -13.77
N SER A 53 13.46 -10.52 -14.73
CA SER A 53 13.94 -10.10 -16.06
C SER A 53 14.81 -8.84 -15.98
N ALA A 54 14.43 -7.87 -15.16
CA ALA A 54 15.22 -6.67 -14.90
C ALA A 54 16.55 -6.99 -14.22
N GLN A 55 16.56 -7.95 -13.28
CA GLN A 55 17.77 -8.42 -12.61
C GLN A 55 18.73 -9.07 -13.59
N ALA A 56 18.24 -9.93 -14.48
CA ALA A 56 19.05 -10.61 -15.48
C ALA A 56 19.65 -9.62 -16.49
N ASP A 57 18.89 -8.60 -16.90
CA ASP A 57 19.31 -7.61 -17.89
C ASP A 57 20.30 -6.57 -17.31
N LEU A 58 20.07 -6.07 -16.11
CA LEU A 58 20.91 -5.05 -15.46
C LEU A 58 22.04 -5.63 -14.60
N GLY A 59 22.08 -6.96 -14.39
CA GLY A 59 23.17 -7.67 -13.75
C GLY A 59 23.34 -7.37 -12.24
N PHE A 60 22.30 -6.96 -11.53
CA PHE A 60 22.40 -6.70 -10.10
C PHE A 60 22.20 -7.97 -9.24
N SER A 61 22.85 -7.99 -8.06
CA SER A 61 22.86 -9.15 -7.18
C SER A 61 21.49 -9.39 -6.50
N ASP A 62 21.30 -10.61 -6.00
CA ASP A 62 20.13 -10.98 -5.21
C ASP A 62 19.93 -10.09 -3.98
N GLY A 63 21.01 -9.70 -3.30
CA GLY A 63 20.95 -8.79 -2.19
C GLY A 63 20.51 -7.36 -2.54
N ASN A 64 20.67 -6.95 -3.79
CA ASN A 64 20.28 -5.62 -4.24
C ASN A 64 18.83 -5.55 -4.76
N ARG A 65 18.25 -6.68 -5.16
CA ARG A 65 16.91 -6.71 -5.80
C ARG A 65 15.80 -6.05 -4.98
N GLN A 66 15.86 -6.21 -3.66
CA GLN A 66 14.89 -5.62 -2.74
C GLN A 66 14.80 -4.10 -2.86
N TRP A 67 15.93 -3.42 -3.16
CA TRP A 67 15.95 -1.96 -3.26
C TRP A 67 15.03 -1.41 -4.34
N ILE A 68 14.73 -2.19 -5.38
CA ILE A 68 13.79 -1.79 -6.44
C ILE A 68 12.38 -1.61 -5.86
N VAL A 69 11.98 -2.46 -4.90
CA VAL A 69 10.68 -2.39 -4.23
C VAL A 69 10.75 -1.44 -3.03
N THR A 70 11.80 -1.56 -2.21
CA THR A 70 11.95 -0.81 -0.96
C THR A 70 12.13 0.69 -1.20
N ALA A 71 12.88 1.11 -2.23
CA ALA A 71 13.07 2.53 -2.52
C ALA A 71 11.76 3.27 -2.82
N TYR A 72 10.87 2.63 -3.59
CA TYR A 72 9.53 3.14 -3.84
C TYR A 72 8.70 3.23 -2.55
N ALA A 73 8.59 2.12 -1.83
CA ALA A 73 7.77 2.04 -0.64
C ALA A 73 8.27 2.96 0.48
N LEU A 74 9.59 3.08 0.65
CA LEU A 74 10.24 3.98 1.60
C LEU A 74 9.91 5.45 1.30
N ALA A 75 10.14 5.89 0.06
CA ALA A 75 9.87 7.27 -0.34
C ALA A 75 8.36 7.57 -0.24
N PHE A 76 7.51 6.64 -0.67
CA PHE A 76 6.05 6.77 -0.59
C PHE A 76 5.59 6.92 0.86
N ALA A 77 5.96 5.98 1.74
CA ALA A 77 5.53 5.98 3.14
C ALA A 77 6.03 7.20 3.91
N SER A 78 7.32 7.56 3.73
CA SER A 78 7.94 8.67 4.44
C SER A 78 7.36 10.04 4.05
N LEU A 79 6.94 10.20 2.80
CA LEU A 79 6.47 11.48 2.26
C LEU A 79 4.94 11.58 2.16
N LEU A 80 4.19 10.51 2.47
CA LEU A 80 2.73 10.47 2.28
C LEU A 80 2.00 11.56 3.08
N LEU A 81 2.36 11.74 4.35
CA LEU A 81 1.76 12.77 5.20
C LEU A 81 2.15 14.19 4.76
N LEU A 82 3.38 14.37 4.31
CA LEU A 82 3.85 15.62 3.72
C LEU A 82 3.09 15.91 2.41
N GLY A 83 2.94 14.93 1.55
CA GLY A 83 2.21 15.05 0.28
C GLY A 83 0.75 15.50 0.48
N GLY A 84 0.07 14.96 1.49
CA GLY A 84 -1.26 15.41 1.87
C GLY A 84 -1.28 16.88 2.27
N ARG A 85 -0.34 17.31 3.08
CA ARG A 85 -0.24 18.72 3.50
C ARG A 85 0.16 19.67 2.37
N ILE A 86 1.03 19.24 1.47
CA ILE A 86 1.35 20.00 0.25
C ILE A 86 0.09 20.20 -0.60
N ALA A 87 -0.74 19.17 -0.75
CA ALA A 87 -1.99 19.27 -1.48
C ALA A 87 -2.99 20.25 -0.83
N ASP A 88 -3.04 20.31 0.52
CA ASP A 88 -3.88 21.26 1.24
C ASP A 88 -3.36 22.71 1.10
N LEU A 89 -2.04 22.94 1.12
CA LEU A 89 -1.42 24.28 1.05
C LEU A 89 -1.44 24.87 -0.36
N PHE A 90 -1.02 24.10 -1.36
CA PHE A 90 -0.85 24.56 -2.74
C PHE A 90 -2.08 24.32 -3.61
N GLY A 91 -3.04 23.57 -3.09
CA GLY A 91 -4.28 23.20 -3.76
C GLY A 91 -4.24 21.78 -4.34
N ARG A 92 -5.36 21.11 -4.29
CA ARG A 92 -5.51 19.68 -4.64
C ARG A 92 -5.26 19.40 -6.12
N LYS A 93 -5.76 20.26 -7.02
CA LYS A 93 -5.54 20.12 -8.47
C LYS A 93 -4.08 20.28 -8.87
N PRO A 94 -3.33 21.33 -8.46
CA PRO A 94 -1.89 21.43 -8.74
C PRO A 94 -1.12 20.24 -8.17
N ALA A 95 -1.37 19.83 -6.93
CA ALA A 95 -0.69 18.70 -6.31
C ALA A 95 -0.95 17.38 -7.09
N PHE A 96 -2.18 17.14 -7.52
CA PHE A 96 -2.57 15.99 -8.33
C PHE A 96 -1.83 15.98 -9.68
N LEU A 97 -1.82 17.11 -10.39
CA LEU A 97 -1.17 17.23 -11.71
C LEU A 97 0.36 17.11 -11.61
N VAL A 98 0.98 17.75 -10.61
CA VAL A 98 2.43 17.62 -10.35
C VAL A 98 2.78 16.20 -9.96
N GLY A 99 1.95 15.55 -9.12
CA GLY A 99 2.11 14.15 -8.77
C GLY A 99 2.10 13.24 -9.99
N ILE A 100 1.14 13.42 -10.92
CA ILE A 100 1.07 12.64 -12.17
C ILE A 100 2.30 12.86 -13.04
N VAL A 101 2.66 14.11 -13.30
CA VAL A 101 3.80 14.44 -14.18
C VAL A 101 5.10 13.91 -13.60
N GLY A 102 5.33 14.12 -12.30
CA GLY A 102 6.53 13.62 -11.63
C GLY A 102 6.59 12.09 -11.60
N PHE A 103 5.46 11.41 -11.36
CA PHE A 103 5.37 9.96 -11.40
C PHE A 103 5.67 9.42 -12.81
N ALA A 104 5.10 10.06 -13.86
CA ALA A 104 5.35 9.69 -15.25
C ALA A 104 6.82 9.89 -15.64
N ALA A 105 7.42 11.02 -15.26
CA ALA A 105 8.83 11.31 -15.53
C ALA A 105 9.74 10.30 -14.83
N ALA A 106 9.47 9.98 -13.57
CA ALA A 106 10.19 8.95 -12.83
C ALA A 106 10.00 7.56 -13.45
N SER A 107 8.79 7.24 -13.92
CA SER A 107 8.51 5.98 -14.65
C SER A 107 9.28 5.89 -15.97
N ALA A 108 9.32 6.99 -16.73
CA ALA A 108 10.12 7.07 -17.95
C ALA A 108 11.62 6.89 -17.67
N LEU A 109 12.13 7.53 -16.60
CA LEU A 109 13.52 7.36 -16.15
C LEU A 109 13.81 5.90 -15.80
N GLY A 110 12.91 5.23 -15.08
CA GLY A 110 13.05 3.82 -14.71
C GLY A 110 12.99 2.88 -15.92
N GLY A 111 12.10 3.14 -16.90
CA GLY A 111 12.06 2.40 -18.17
C GLY A 111 13.31 2.60 -19.01
N ALA A 112 13.95 3.75 -18.93
CA ALA A 112 15.21 4.04 -19.61
C ALA A 112 16.45 3.61 -18.80
N ALA A 113 16.30 2.91 -17.67
CA ALA A 113 17.41 2.54 -16.82
C ALA A 113 18.42 1.63 -17.51
N ASN A 114 19.69 2.00 -17.46
CA ASN A 114 20.82 1.25 -17.98
C ASN A 114 21.70 0.65 -16.86
N GLY A 115 21.23 0.72 -15.61
CA GLY A 115 21.91 0.16 -14.45
C GLY A 115 21.06 0.24 -13.20
N PHE A 116 21.48 -0.52 -12.20
CA PHE A 116 20.78 -0.66 -10.92
C PHE A 116 20.47 0.67 -10.24
N THR A 117 21.48 1.55 -10.08
CA THR A 117 21.34 2.83 -9.38
C THR A 117 20.29 3.74 -10.02
N MET A 118 20.27 3.80 -11.36
CA MET A 118 19.27 4.60 -12.08
C MET A 118 17.84 4.07 -11.83
N LEU A 119 17.68 2.75 -11.82
CA LEU A 119 16.38 2.13 -11.53
C LEU A 119 15.93 2.40 -10.10
N VAL A 120 16.82 2.27 -9.10
CA VAL A 120 16.51 2.58 -7.68
C VAL A 120 16.12 4.05 -7.50
N VAL A 121 16.87 4.99 -8.11
CA VAL A 121 16.54 6.42 -8.05
C VAL A 121 15.18 6.70 -8.69
N ALA A 122 14.91 6.10 -9.83
CA ALA A 122 13.60 6.22 -10.49
C ALA A 122 12.46 5.71 -9.57
N ARG A 123 12.66 4.56 -8.92
CA ARG A 123 11.70 3.99 -7.95
C ARG A 123 11.47 4.91 -6.76
N ALA A 124 12.54 5.50 -6.19
CA ALA A 124 12.42 6.48 -5.10
C ALA A 124 11.63 7.73 -5.53
N LEU A 125 11.88 8.25 -6.74
CA LEU A 125 11.13 9.37 -7.29
C LEU A 125 9.67 9.02 -7.56
N GLN A 126 9.37 7.83 -8.11
CA GLN A 126 7.99 7.35 -8.26
C GLN A 126 7.27 7.31 -6.90
N GLY A 127 7.93 6.77 -5.85
CA GLY A 127 7.39 6.77 -4.49
C GLY A 127 7.10 8.17 -3.97
N ALA A 128 8.02 9.11 -4.16
CA ALA A 128 7.86 10.50 -3.73
C ALA A 128 6.67 11.20 -4.42
N PHE A 129 6.55 11.08 -5.73
CA PHE A 129 5.43 11.67 -6.47
C PHE A 129 4.11 10.91 -6.24
N GLY A 130 4.16 9.60 -6.02
CA GLY A 130 3.01 8.81 -5.58
C GLY A 130 2.48 9.27 -4.22
N ALA A 131 3.37 9.61 -3.29
CA ALA A 131 3.03 10.15 -1.98
C ALA A 131 2.32 11.52 -2.05
N LEU A 132 2.58 12.31 -3.08
CA LEU A 132 1.84 13.55 -3.36
C LEU A 132 0.49 13.26 -4.04
N LEU A 133 0.48 12.32 -4.99
CA LEU A 133 -0.67 12.00 -5.83
C LEU A 133 -1.80 11.35 -5.04
N ALA A 134 -1.51 10.36 -4.21
CA ALA A 134 -2.54 9.56 -3.54
C ALA A 134 -3.42 10.37 -2.57
N PRO A 135 -2.89 11.22 -1.65
CA PRO A 135 -3.72 12.08 -0.80
C PRO A 135 -4.50 13.13 -1.60
N ALA A 136 -3.87 13.71 -2.65
CA ALA A 136 -4.52 14.68 -3.52
C ALA A 136 -5.74 14.07 -4.25
N ALA A 137 -5.59 12.85 -4.76
CA ALA A 137 -6.66 12.08 -5.39
C ALA A 137 -7.84 11.83 -4.44
N LEU A 138 -7.54 11.37 -3.22
CA LEU A 138 -8.56 11.08 -2.21
C LEU A 138 -9.28 12.36 -1.75
N SER A 139 -8.54 13.47 -1.60
CA SER A 139 -9.09 14.77 -1.24
C SER A 139 -9.99 15.33 -2.34
N LEU A 140 -9.60 15.20 -3.62
CA LEU A 140 -10.44 15.57 -4.77
C LEU A 140 -11.72 14.75 -4.81
N LEU A 141 -11.66 13.44 -4.52
CA LEU A 141 -12.84 12.58 -4.44
C LEU A 141 -13.83 13.11 -3.37
N ASN A 142 -13.35 13.42 -2.18
CA ASN A 142 -14.17 13.93 -1.08
C ASN A 142 -14.85 15.25 -1.42
N THR A 143 -14.17 16.16 -2.11
CA THR A 143 -14.72 17.48 -2.44
C THR A 143 -15.62 17.47 -3.64
N THR A 144 -15.41 16.54 -4.59
CA THR A 144 -16.26 16.40 -5.78
C THR A 144 -17.62 15.81 -5.43
N PHE A 145 -17.68 14.86 -4.48
CA PHE A 145 -18.92 14.18 -4.10
C PHE A 145 -19.39 14.64 -2.72
N THR A 146 -20.25 15.66 -2.71
CA THR A 146 -20.81 16.24 -1.48
C THR A 146 -22.02 15.47 -0.95
N ASP A 147 -22.80 14.83 -1.82
CA ASP A 147 -23.90 13.95 -1.42
C ASP A 147 -23.37 12.64 -0.83
N ALA A 148 -23.93 12.22 0.32
CA ALA A 148 -23.45 11.07 1.06
C ALA A 148 -23.56 9.75 0.27
N ARG A 149 -24.63 9.55 -0.53
CA ARG A 149 -24.85 8.34 -1.33
C ARG A 149 -23.91 8.29 -2.54
N GLU A 150 -23.77 9.42 -3.24
CA GLU A 150 -22.84 9.53 -4.38
C GLU A 150 -21.41 9.34 -3.90
N ARG A 151 -21.03 9.93 -2.76
CA ARG A 151 -19.71 9.78 -2.15
C ARG A 151 -19.43 8.33 -1.79
N ALA A 152 -20.37 7.63 -1.16
CA ALA A 152 -20.22 6.21 -0.84
C ALA A 152 -19.98 5.37 -2.10
N ARG A 153 -20.71 5.62 -3.21
CA ARG A 153 -20.49 4.94 -4.50
C ARG A 153 -19.12 5.27 -5.09
N ALA A 154 -18.70 6.53 -5.05
CA ALA A 154 -17.39 6.95 -5.57
C ALA A 154 -16.23 6.29 -4.80
N PHE A 155 -16.33 6.22 -3.47
CA PHE A 155 -15.35 5.49 -2.65
C PHE A 155 -15.37 3.98 -2.89
N SER A 156 -16.54 3.40 -3.15
CA SER A 156 -16.63 1.97 -3.51
C SER A 156 -15.93 1.68 -4.85
N VAL A 157 -16.10 2.53 -5.86
CA VAL A 157 -15.39 2.41 -7.15
C VAL A 157 -13.88 2.58 -6.96
N TYR A 158 -13.46 3.59 -6.20
CA TYR A 158 -12.05 3.84 -5.89
C TYR A 158 -11.40 2.65 -5.16
N GLY A 159 -12.09 2.09 -4.15
CA GLY A 159 -11.64 0.91 -3.41
C GLY A 159 -11.62 -0.36 -4.28
N ALA A 160 -12.61 -0.55 -5.15
CA ALA A 160 -12.63 -1.68 -6.08
C ALA A 160 -11.43 -1.64 -7.06
N ILE A 161 -11.06 -0.44 -7.53
CA ILE A 161 -9.89 -0.26 -8.40
C ILE A 161 -8.61 -0.53 -7.63
N ALA A 162 -8.51 -0.11 -6.36
CA ALA A 162 -7.37 -0.44 -5.51
C ALA A 162 -7.21 -1.97 -5.34
N GLY A 163 -8.31 -2.71 -5.17
CA GLY A 163 -8.29 -4.16 -5.07
C GLY A 163 -8.00 -4.87 -6.40
N ALA A 164 -8.70 -4.49 -7.47
CA ALA A 164 -8.53 -5.12 -8.78
C ALA A 164 -7.20 -4.73 -9.44
N GLY A 165 -6.68 -3.53 -9.15
CA GLY A 165 -5.43 -3.03 -9.71
C GLY A 165 -4.23 -3.95 -9.45
N GLY A 166 -4.22 -4.63 -8.30
CA GLY A 166 -3.21 -5.63 -8.00
C GLY A 166 -3.21 -6.80 -8.99
N ALA A 167 -4.38 -7.37 -9.28
CA ALA A 167 -4.52 -8.46 -10.26
C ALA A 167 -4.18 -8.00 -11.68
N VAL A 168 -4.67 -6.81 -12.06
CA VAL A 168 -4.35 -6.21 -13.36
C VAL A 168 -2.85 -5.97 -13.49
N GLY A 169 -2.19 -5.49 -12.44
CA GLY A 169 -0.75 -5.26 -12.42
C GLY A 169 0.06 -6.54 -12.64
N LEU A 170 -0.31 -7.62 -11.96
CA LEU A 170 0.36 -8.92 -12.14
C LEU A 170 0.22 -9.46 -13.57
N LEU A 171 -1.00 -9.42 -14.14
CA LEU A 171 -1.24 -9.86 -15.50
C LEU A 171 -0.54 -8.98 -16.53
N LEU A 172 -0.74 -7.67 -16.42
CA LEU A 172 -0.16 -6.72 -17.37
C LEU A 172 1.36 -6.73 -17.30
N GLY A 173 1.93 -6.89 -16.09
CA GLY A 173 3.37 -7.05 -15.88
C GLY A 173 3.92 -8.26 -16.62
N GLY A 174 3.21 -9.38 -16.54
CA GLY A 174 3.57 -10.59 -17.27
C GLY A 174 3.52 -10.38 -18.78
N VAL A 175 2.39 -9.88 -19.30
CA VAL A 175 2.18 -9.67 -20.74
C VAL A 175 3.20 -8.67 -21.30
N LEU A 176 3.43 -7.54 -20.64
CA LEU A 176 4.36 -6.53 -21.13
C LEU A 176 5.81 -7.03 -21.11
N THR A 177 6.19 -7.80 -20.09
CA THR A 177 7.54 -8.37 -19.98
C THR A 177 7.78 -9.44 -21.03
N ASP A 178 6.78 -10.30 -21.31
CA ASP A 178 6.91 -11.36 -22.32
C ASP A 178 6.84 -10.83 -23.76
N ALA A 179 5.90 -9.91 -24.03
CA ALA A 179 5.62 -9.44 -25.39
C ALA A 179 6.62 -8.38 -25.89
N PHE A 180 7.20 -7.63 -24.96
CA PHE A 180 8.13 -6.54 -25.30
C PHE A 180 9.43 -6.66 -24.49
N ASP A 181 9.46 -6.07 -23.28
CA ASP A 181 10.60 -6.01 -22.38
C ASP A 181 10.08 -5.59 -20.99
N TRP A 182 10.80 -5.92 -19.90
CA TRP A 182 10.49 -5.51 -18.54
C TRP A 182 10.35 -3.98 -18.39
N ARG A 183 11.02 -3.17 -19.20
CA ARG A 183 10.96 -1.69 -19.19
C ARG A 183 9.56 -1.17 -19.47
N TRP A 184 8.77 -1.89 -20.27
CA TRP A 184 7.40 -1.52 -20.58
C TRP A 184 6.47 -1.57 -19.38
N THR A 185 6.83 -2.32 -18.34
CA THR A 185 6.10 -2.29 -17.06
C THR A 185 6.18 -0.93 -16.38
N LEU A 186 7.20 -0.13 -16.67
CA LEU A 186 7.36 1.24 -16.21
C LEU A 186 6.81 2.24 -17.24
N TYR A 187 7.06 2.05 -18.54
CA TYR A 187 6.56 2.94 -19.59
C TYR A 187 5.02 2.98 -19.67
N VAL A 188 4.32 1.91 -19.32
CA VAL A 188 2.86 1.90 -19.30
C VAL A 188 2.28 2.97 -18.38
N ASN A 189 2.97 3.30 -17.29
CA ASN A 189 2.57 4.38 -16.39
C ASN A 189 2.57 5.75 -17.09
N VAL A 190 3.47 5.97 -18.05
CA VAL A 190 3.51 7.22 -18.83
C VAL A 190 2.24 7.35 -19.68
N VAL A 191 1.81 6.26 -20.31
CA VAL A 191 0.58 6.23 -21.11
C VAL A 191 -0.65 6.54 -20.24
N ILE A 192 -0.73 5.86 -19.08
CA ILE A 192 -1.83 6.08 -18.12
C ILE A 192 -1.80 7.50 -17.57
N ALA A 193 -0.60 8.03 -17.27
CA ALA A 193 -0.41 9.39 -16.76
C ALA A 193 -0.86 10.46 -17.75
N VAL A 194 -0.61 10.28 -19.06
CA VAL A 194 -1.08 11.22 -20.09
C VAL A 194 -2.62 11.33 -20.05
N VAL A 195 -3.31 10.19 -19.98
CA VAL A 195 -4.79 10.15 -19.90
C VAL A 195 -5.28 10.84 -18.62
N ALA A 196 -4.66 10.51 -17.46
CA ALA A 196 -5.02 11.09 -16.17
C ALA A 196 -4.70 12.60 -16.12
N PHE A 197 -3.58 13.04 -16.71
CA PHE A 197 -3.17 14.45 -16.76
C PHE A 197 -4.15 15.29 -17.61
N VAL A 198 -4.42 14.85 -18.84
CA VAL A 198 -5.34 15.57 -19.73
C VAL A 198 -6.73 15.65 -19.11
N GLY A 199 -7.25 14.54 -18.59
CA GLY A 199 -8.54 14.52 -17.88
C GLY A 199 -8.54 15.43 -16.65
N GLY A 200 -7.48 15.37 -15.83
CA GLY A 200 -7.32 16.23 -14.65
C GLY A 200 -7.20 17.71 -14.99
N TRP A 201 -6.46 18.06 -16.03
CA TRP A 201 -6.31 19.43 -16.48
C TRP A 201 -7.65 20.04 -16.92
N VAL A 202 -8.42 19.29 -17.70
CA VAL A 202 -9.70 19.74 -18.29
C VAL A 202 -10.85 19.72 -17.28
N LEU A 203 -10.95 18.64 -16.49
CA LEU A 203 -12.15 18.39 -15.67
C LEU A 203 -12.04 18.94 -14.25
N LEU A 204 -10.84 19.01 -13.66
CA LEU A 204 -10.69 19.48 -12.27
C LEU A 204 -10.80 21.01 -12.20
N GLY A 205 -11.68 21.49 -11.33
CA GLY A 205 -11.80 22.90 -10.99
C GLY A 205 -10.62 23.37 -10.10
N SER A 206 -10.18 24.62 -10.29
CA SER A 206 -9.20 25.25 -9.40
C SER A 206 -9.92 25.85 -8.19
N HIS A 207 -10.34 25.02 -7.24
CA HIS A 207 -10.84 25.52 -5.96
C HIS A 207 -9.61 25.60 -5.02
N ARG A 208 -9.23 26.81 -4.67
CA ARG A 208 -8.39 27.07 -3.50
C ARG A 208 -9.35 27.21 -2.33
N ASP A 209 -9.59 26.15 -1.60
CA ASP A 209 -10.03 26.31 -0.24
C ASP A 209 -8.81 26.86 0.52
N ALA A 210 -8.80 28.18 0.69
CA ALA A 210 -7.86 28.84 1.58
C ALA A 210 -8.25 28.50 3.03
N ALA A 211 -8.15 27.25 3.38
CA ALA A 211 -8.14 26.88 4.78
C ALA A 211 -6.79 27.32 5.35
N ASP A 212 -6.78 27.82 6.58
CA ASP A 212 -5.60 28.13 7.40
C ASP A 212 -4.80 26.84 7.72
N ALA A 213 -4.50 26.03 6.71
CA ALA A 213 -3.75 24.80 6.83
C ALA A 213 -2.31 25.14 7.20
N LYS A 214 -1.97 25.04 8.47
CA LYS A 214 -0.60 25.21 8.96
C LYS A 214 0.12 23.88 8.87
N LEU A 215 1.33 23.90 8.30
CA LEU A 215 2.18 22.72 8.18
C LEU A 215 2.82 22.42 9.55
N ASP A 216 2.63 21.20 10.05
CA ASP A 216 3.43 20.67 11.17
C ASP A 216 4.79 20.21 10.62
N VAL A 217 5.69 21.18 10.38
CA VAL A 217 7.03 20.91 9.85
C VAL A 217 7.83 19.98 10.78
N PRO A 218 7.89 20.21 12.10
CA PRO A 218 8.61 19.31 12.99
C PRO A 218 8.06 17.89 12.97
N GLY A 219 6.73 17.71 13.03
CA GLY A 219 6.09 16.39 12.95
C GLY A 219 6.39 15.69 11.63
N THR A 220 6.36 16.41 10.52
CA THR A 220 6.70 15.87 9.19
C THR A 220 8.14 15.37 9.14
N ILE A 221 9.10 16.17 9.62
CA ILE A 221 10.51 15.78 9.63
C ILE A 221 10.73 14.55 10.52
N LEU A 222 10.13 14.54 11.72
CA LEU A 222 10.26 13.43 12.66
C LEU A 222 9.72 12.11 12.09
N VAL A 223 8.52 12.11 11.51
CA VAL A 223 7.93 10.88 10.97
C VAL A 223 8.66 10.42 9.70
N ALA A 224 8.98 11.33 8.79
CA ALA A 224 9.69 10.97 7.55
C ALA A 224 11.09 10.42 7.84
N SER A 225 11.87 11.10 8.69
CA SER A 225 13.19 10.65 9.10
C SER A 225 13.14 9.37 9.93
N GLY A 226 12.14 9.23 10.80
CA GLY A 226 11.93 8.03 11.62
C GLY A 226 11.61 6.81 10.77
N LEU A 227 10.66 6.92 9.83
CA LEU A 227 10.31 5.84 8.91
C LEU A 227 11.48 5.50 7.99
N PHE A 228 12.17 6.51 7.45
CA PHE A 228 13.38 6.30 6.66
C PHE A 228 14.42 5.49 7.44
N ALA A 229 14.74 5.92 8.66
CA ALA A 229 15.74 5.27 9.49
C ALA A 229 15.38 3.81 9.82
N VAL A 230 14.11 3.53 10.17
CA VAL A 230 13.65 2.15 10.44
C VAL A 230 13.82 1.27 9.20
N VAL A 231 13.29 1.70 8.05
CA VAL A 231 13.35 0.89 6.83
C VAL A 231 14.78 0.73 6.33
N TYR A 232 15.59 1.80 6.37
CA TYR A 232 17.00 1.73 6.00
C TYR A 232 17.79 0.81 6.94
N GLY A 233 17.51 0.85 8.25
CA GLY A 233 18.14 -0.04 9.22
C GLY A 233 17.88 -1.53 8.92
N PHE A 234 16.62 -1.90 8.61
CA PHE A 234 16.31 -3.27 8.18
C PHE A 234 17.01 -3.63 6.87
N SER A 235 17.01 -2.73 5.89
CA SER A 235 17.66 -2.95 4.59
C SER A 235 19.18 -3.08 4.73
N ASN A 236 19.81 -2.32 5.65
CA ASN A 236 21.23 -2.42 5.93
C ASN A 236 21.62 -3.74 6.60
N ALA A 237 20.69 -4.35 7.35
CA ALA A 237 20.91 -5.66 7.97
C ALA A 237 21.24 -6.76 6.94
N GLU A 238 20.66 -6.68 5.73
CA GLU A 238 20.94 -7.63 4.66
C GLU A 238 22.35 -7.52 4.12
N THR A 239 22.83 -6.30 3.88
CA THR A 239 24.15 -6.09 3.26
C THR A 239 25.31 -6.18 4.24
N HIS A 240 25.10 -5.78 5.50
CA HIS A 240 26.13 -5.69 6.54
C HIS A 240 25.87 -6.60 7.75
N GLY A 241 24.76 -7.34 7.75
CA GLY A 241 24.35 -8.25 8.81
C GLY A 241 23.79 -7.55 10.06
N TRP A 242 23.19 -8.37 10.93
CA TRP A 242 22.63 -7.93 12.22
C TRP A 242 23.69 -7.54 13.26
N GLY A 243 24.95 -7.91 13.05
CA GLY A 243 26.09 -7.50 13.90
C GLY A 243 26.59 -6.08 13.61
N SER A 244 26.13 -5.44 12.53
CA SER A 244 26.61 -4.11 12.15
C SER A 244 26.09 -3.03 13.10
N PRO A 245 26.97 -2.17 13.67
CA PRO A 245 26.56 -1.02 14.46
C PRO A 245 25.66 -0.03 13.67
N LEU A 246 25.86 0.04 12.37
CA LEU A 246 25.07 0.91 11.48
C LEU A 246 23.60 0.45 11.40
N THR A 247 23.36 -0.87 11.32
CA THR A 247 22.02 -1.45 11.36
C THR A 247 21.27 -1.03 12.61
N TRP A 248 21.86 -1.28 13.78
CA TRP A 248 21.23 -0.92 15.05
C TRP A 248 21.18 0.58 15.28
N GLY A 249 22.18 1.33 14.81
CA GLY A 249 22.18 2.80 14.87
C GLY A 249 20.96 3.39 14.17
N PHE A 250 20.65 2.95 12.95
CA PHE A 250 19.47 3.40 12.22
C PHE A 250 18.16 2.91 12.84
N LEU A 251 18.08 1.65 13.31
CA LEU A 251 16.87 1.14 13.96
C LEU A 251 16.54 1.88 15.26
N ILE A 252 17.56 2.13 16.10
CA ILE A 252 17.41 2.87 17.35
C ILE A 252 17.04 4.34 17.05
N ALA A 253 17.78 4.99 16.15
CA ALA A 253 17.48 6.37 15.74
C ALA A 253 16.05 6.49 15.19
N GLY A 254 15.63 5.55 14.34
CA GLY A 254 14.28 5.50 13.80
C GLY A 254 13.22 5.32 14.88
N GLY A 255 13.45 4.41 15.82
CA GLY A 255 12.55 4.21 16.97
C GLY A 255 12.44 5.46 17.84
N LEU A 256 13.54 6.13 18.13
CA LEU A 256 13.57 7.38 18.90
C LEU A 256 12.87 8.53 18.17
N LEU A 257 13.08 8.66 16.86
CA LEU A 257 12.40 9.69 16.04
C LEU A 257 10.89 9.46 15.97
N LEU A 258 10.43 8.22 15.83
CA LEU A 258 9.01 7.88 15.85
C LEU A 258 8.40 8.09 17.24
N ALA A 259 9.12 7.79 18.32
CA ALA A 259 8.70 8.10 19.68
C ALA A 259 8.62 9.62 19.91
N ALA A 260 9.62 10.37 19.43
CA ALA A 260 9.60 11.84 19.46
C ALA A 260 8.45 12.40 18.60
N PHE A 261 8.15 11.82 17.46
CA PHE A 261 6.97 12.16 16.65
C PHE A 261 5.68 11.94 17.44
N ALA A 262 5.50 10.76 18.03
CA ALA A 262 4.30 10.47 18.82
C ALA A 262 4.14 11.46 20.00
N TRP A 263 5.23 11.77 20.70
CA TRP A 263 5.23 12.78 21.75
C TRP A 263 4.91 14.17 21.22
N TRP A 264 5.50 14.57 20.08
CA TRP A 264 5.24 15.87 19.45
C TRP A 264 3.77 16.02 19.07
N GLN A 265 3.15 14.96 18.51
CA GLN A 265 1.73 14.98 18.12
C GLN A 265 0.78 15.22 19.31
N THR A 266 1.19 14.95 20.54
CA THR A 266 0.38 15.30 21.74
C THR A 266 0.44 16.79 22.10
N ARG A 267 1.39 17.55 21.53
CA ARG A 267 1.65 18.95 21.85
C ARG A 267 1.47 19.91 20.67
N ALA A 268 1.49 19.39 19.46
CA ALA A 268 1.33 20.20 18.25
C ALA A 268 -0.06 20.86 18.22
N ALA A 269 -0.09 22.16 17.88
CA ALA A 269 -1.35 22.90 17.73
C ALA A 269 -2.19 22.37 16.54
N HIS A 270 -1.52 21.86 15.50
CA HIS A 270 -2.13 21.29 14.31
C HIS A 270 -1.47 19.93 14.02
N PRO A 271 -1.79 18.86 14.79
CA PRO A 271 -1.11 17.59 14.66
C PRO A 271 -1.36 16.96 13.28
N LEU A 272 -0.30 16.36 12.70
CA LEU A 272 -0.40 15.58 11.46
C LEU A 272 -1.25 14.33 11.65
N LEU A 273 -1.10 13.68 12.80
CA LEU A 273 -1.79 12.46 13.17
C LEU A 273 -2.31 12.60 14.61
N PRO A 274 -3.58 12.99 14.80
CA PRO A 274 -4.17 13.07 16.14
C PRO A 274 -4.04 11.73 16.87
N VAL A 275 -3.38 11.73 18.02
CA VAL A 275 -3.06 10.51 18.79
C VAL A 275 -4.33 9.74 19.16
N ARG A 276 -5.48 10.41 19.32
CA ARG A 276 -6.80 9.78 19.55
C ARG A 276 -7.17 8.74 18.46
N ILE A 277 -6.67 8.93 17.22
CA ILE A 277 -6.94 8.00 16.11
C ILE A 277 -6.18 6.70 16.32
N LEU A 278 -4.93 6.78 16.79
CA LEU A 278 -4.09 5.60 17.05
C LEU A 278 -4.48 4.87 18.34
N LEU A 279 -4.91 5.62 19.36
CA LEU A 279 -5.23 5.08 20.69
C LEU A 279 -6.61 4.40 20.74
N ASP A 280 -7.49 4.60 19.75
CA ASP A 280 -8.68 3.77 19.66
C ASP A 280 -8.29 2.32 19.41
N ARG A 281 -8.76 1.43 20.30
CA ARG A 281 -8.29 0.04 20.37
C ARG A 281 -8.53 -0.74 19.09
N ASP A 282 -9.71 -0.61 18.48
CA ASP A 282 -10.07 -1.36 17.27
C ASP A 282 -9.35 -0.76 16.04
N ARG A 283 -9.19 0.55 16.01
CA ARG A 283 -8.49 1.26 14.95
C ARG A 283 -6.99 1.01 15.01
N GLY A 284 -6.38 1.09 16.19
CA GLY A 284 -4.96 0.75 16.39
C GLY A 284 -4.66 -0.70 16.05
N ALA A 285 -5.56 -1.64 16.42
CA ALA A 285 -5.48 -3.04 16.01
C ALA A 285 -5.52 -3.19 14.48
N SER A 286 -6.38 -2.40 13.82
CA SER A 286 -6.53 -2.41 12.37
C SER A 286 -5.29 -1.87 11.65
N PHE A 287 -4.68 -0.80 12.16
CA PHE A 287 -3.40 -0.30 11.63
C PHE A 287 -2.28 -1.33 11.73
N LEU A 288 -2.18 -2.04 12.86
CA LEU A 288 -1.21 -3.13 13.03
C LEU A 288 -1.53 -4.32 12.12
N ALA A 289 -2.80 -4.66 11.94
CA ALA A 289 -3.21 -5.73 11.02
C ALA A 289 -2.82 -5.40 9.58
N VAL A 290 -3.02 -4.16 9.13
CA VAL A 290 -2.60 -3.70 7.78
C VAL A 290 -1.08 -3.74 7.64
N LEU A 291 -0.32 -3.29 8.64
CA LEU A 291 1.14 -3.34 8.66
C LEU A 291 1.66 -4.77 8.53
N LEU A 292 1.17 -5.70 9.37
CA LEU A 292 1.59 -7.10 9.35
C LEU A 292 1.18 -7.81 8.06
N THR A 293 0.01 -7.49 7.52
CA THR A 293 -0.43 -8.00 6.21
C THR A 293 0.49 -7.51 5.10
N GLY A 294 0.85 -6.22 5.12
CA GLY A 294 1.81 -5.65 4.17
C GLY A 294 3.16 -6.37 4.22
N ALA A 295 3.69 -6.60 5.43
CA ALA A 295 4.97 -7.27 5.61
C ALA A 295 4.98 -8.71 5.06
N GLY A 296 3.97 -9.52 5.39
CA GLY A 296 3.90 -10.91 4.92
C GLY A 296 3.59 -11.02 3.42
N MET A 297 2.74 -10.15 2.89
CA MET A 297 2.28 -10.19 1.50
C MET A 297 3.41 -9.90 0.49
N PHE A 298 4.31 -8.95 0.80
CA PHE A 298 5.47 -8.70 -0.06
C PHE A 298 6.39 -9.93 -0.14
N GLY A 299 6.57 -10.67 0.96
CA GLY A 299 7.30 -11.93 0.94
C GLY A 299 6.67 -12.95 -0.02
N VAL A 300 5.34 -13.08 0.01
CA VAL A 300 4.63 -13.98 -0.93
C VAL A 300 4.90 -13.57 -2.38
N PHE A 301 4.64 -12.32 -2.74
CA PHE A 301 4.76 -11.88 -4.12
C PHE A 301 6.21 -11.98 -4.64
N LEU A 302 7.18 -11.55 -3.85
CA LEU A 302 8.57 -11.55 -4.28
C LEU A 302 9.10 -12.98 -4.45
N PHE A 303 9.13 -13.77 -3.37
CA PHE A 303 9.78 -15.08 -3.39
C PHE A 303 9.02 -16.11 -4.23
N LEU A 304 7.68 -16.05 -4.26
CA LEU A 304 6.91 -16.94 -5.10
C LEU A 304 7.08 -16.61 -6.60
N THR A 305 7.22 -15.33 -6.97
CA THR A 305 7.55 -14.95 -8.35
C THR A 305 8.88 -15.56 -8.78
N TYR A 306 9.92 -15.46 -7.96
CA TYR A 306 11.22 -16.05 -8.26
C TYR A 306 11.15 -17.57 -8.32
N TYR A 307 10.43 -18.21 -7.41
CA TYR A 307 10.22 -19.66 -7.46
C TYR A 307 9.51 -20.11 -8.76
N LEU A 308 8.43 -19.44 -9.15
CA LEU A 308 7.67 -19.77 -10.36
C LEU A 308 8.51 -19.56 -11.64
N GLN A 309 9.27 -18.46 -11.71
CA GLN A 309 10.05 -18.16 -12.92
C GLN A 309 11.36 -18.95 -12.99
N LEU A 310 12.15 -18.98 -11.92
CA LEU A 310 13.49 -19.57 -11.95
C LEU A 310 13.48 -21.09 -11.71
N ASN A 311 12.59 -21.62 -10.87
CA ASN A 311 12.55 -23.05 -10.55
C ASN A 311 11.53 -23.81 -11.41
N LEU A 312 10.32 -23.26 -11.60
CA LEU A 312 9.30 -23.90 -12.44
C LEU A 312 9.38 -23.49 -13.91
N GLY A 313 10.26 -22.57 -14.29
CA GLY A 313 10.44 -22.10 -15.65
C GLY A 313 9.19 -21.42 -16.24
N PHE A 314 8.35 -20.80 -15.41
CA PHE A 314 7.18 -20.09 -15.90
C PHE A 314 7.61 -18.79 -16.56
N SER A 315 6.96 -18.47 -17.70
CA SER A 315 7.10 -17.14 -18.26
C SER A 315 6.47 -16.09 -17.32
N PRO A 316 6.87 -14.81 -17.45
CA PRO A 316 6.24 -13.73 -16.72
C PRO A 316 4.71 -13.71 -16.81
N THR A 317 4.13 -13.91 -18.02
CA THR A 317 2.68 -14.01 -18.21
C THR A 317 2.08 -15.18 -17.43
N LYS A 318 2.69 -16.37 -17.54
CA LYS A 318 2.23 -17.56 -16.82
C LYS A 318 2.32 -17.37 -15.30
N THR A 319 3.33 -16.66 -14.82
CA THR A 319 3.48 -16.28 -13.42
C THR A 319 2.35 -15.36 -12.95
N GLY A 320 2.02 -14.33 -13.74
CA GLY A 320 0.88 -13.45 -13.46
C GLY A 320 -0.44 -14.21 -13.36
N VAL A 321 -0.70 -15.11 -14.31
CA VAL A 321 -1.88 -16.00 -14.30
C VAL A 321 -1.88 -16.91 -13.07
N ALA A 322 -0.73 -17.41 -12.64
CA ALA A 322 -0.59 -18.28 -11.48
C ALA A 322 -1.00 -17.59 -10.15
N PHE A 323 -0.96 -16.27 -10.07
CA PHE A 323 -1.45 -15.51 -8.90
C PHE A 323 -2.98 -15.26 -8.91
N LEU A 324 -3.67 -15.41 -10.05
CA LEU A 324 -5.11 -15.13 -10.15
C LEU A 324 -5.99 -15.93 -9.19
N PRO A 325 -5.74 -17.23 -8.95
CA PRO A 325 -6.50 -18.00 -7.97
C PRO A 325 -6.42 -17.40 -6.55
N MET A 326 -5.23 -16.90 -6.16
CA MET A 326 -5.06 -16.19 -4.88
C MET A 326 -5.90 -14.92 -4.82
N VAL A 327 -5.83 -14.10 -5.88
CA VAL A 327 -6.59 -12.84 -5.95
C VAL A 327 -8.10 -13.10 -5.98
N GLY A 328 -8.56 -14.09 -6.74
CA GLY A 328 -9.96 -14.50 -6.76
C GLY A 328 -10.47 -14.94 -5.39
N ALA A 329 -9.70 -15.77 -4.70
CA ALA A 329 -10.01 -16.23 -3.34
C ALA A 329 -10.04 -15.03 -2.35
N LEU A 330 -9.08 -14.10 -2.46
CA LEU A 330 -9.03 -12.89 -1.66
C LEU A 330 -10.29 -12.03 -1.88
N MET A 331 -10.70 -11.80 -3.12
CA MET A 331 -11.89 -10.98 -3.43
C MET A 331 -13.17 -11.60 -2.87
N VAL A 332 -13.37 -12.91 -3.03
CA VAL A 332 -14.53 -13.62 -2.48
C VAL A 332 -14.52 -13.54 -0.95
N ALA A 333 -13.39 -13.84 -0.32
CA ALA A 333 -13.25 -13.78 1.13
C ALA A 333 -13.40 -12.35 1.69
N ALA A 334 -12.90 -11.33 0.98
CA ALA A 334 -13.08 -9.93 1.31
C ALA A 334 -14.56 -9.53 1.34
N GLN A 335 -15.29 -9.90 0.30
CA GLN A 335 -16.73 -9.64 0.20
C GLN A 335 -17.49 -10.33 1.34
N LEU A 336 -17.25 -11.62 1.56
CA LEU A 336 -17.89 -12.38 2.66
C LEU A 336 -17.49 -11.82 4.04
N GLY A 337 -16.23 -11.48 4.22
CA GLY A 337 -15.68 -10.92 5.45
C GLY A 337 -16.37 -9.62 5.85
N THR A 338 -16.41 -8.66 4.94
CA THR A 338 -16.95 -7.32 5.21
C THR A 338 -18.47 -7.28 5.28
N THR A 339 -19.19 -8.01 4.41
CA THR A 339 -20.64 -7.91 4.30
C THR A 339 -21.41 -8.91 5.16
N VAL A 340 -20.80 -10.05 5.50
CA VAL A 340 -21.50 -11.15 6.21
C VAL A 340 -20.86 -11.49 7.54
N LEU A 341 -19.53 -11.74 7.55
CA LEU A 341 -18.89 -12.32 8.73
C LEU A 341 -18.65 -11.28 9.82
N VAL A 342 -18.08 -10.12 9.50
CA VAL A 342 -17.85 -9.06 10.50
C VAL A 342 -19.16 -8.52 11.08
N PRO A 343 -20.23 -8.26 10.31
CA PRO A 343 -21.51 -7.85 10.86
C PRO A 343 -22.20 -8.90 11.75
N ARG A 344 -21.87 -10.18 11.58
CA ARG A 344 -22.48 -11.25 12.39
C ARG A 344 -21.62 -11.71 13.56
N LEU A 345 -20.31 -11.85 13.36
CA LEU A 345 -19.37 -12.45 14.31
C LEU A 345 -18.48 -11.42 15.01
N GLY A 346 -18.43 -10.21 14.46
CA GLY A 346 -17.53 -9.15 14.92
C GLY A 346 -16.08 -9.30 14.42
N PRO A 347 -15.29 -8.20 14.44
CA PRO A 347 -13.92 -8.18 13.96
C PRO A 347 -12.99 -9.10 14.77
N LYS A 348 -13.25 -9.26 16.07
CA LYS A 348 -12.46 -10.12 16.97
C LYS A 348 -12.50 -11.60 16.60
N ALA A 349 -13.52 -12.06 15.90
CA ALA A 349 -13.59 -13.43 15.42
C ALA A 349 -13.00 -13.56 14.00
N VAL A 350 -13.32 -12.62 13.12
CA VAL A 350 -13.04 -12.74 11.69
C VAL A 350 -11.58 -12.45 11.36
N ILE A 351 -11.01 -11.37 11.90
CA ILE A 351 -9.64 -10.94 11.53
C ILE A 351 -8.57 -11.90 12.05
N PRO A 352 -8.62 -12.38 13.33
CA PRO A 352 -7.69 -13.42 13.79
C PRO A 352 -7.84 -14.74 13.01
N LEU A 353 -9.08 -15.13 12.66
CA LEU A 353 -9.31 -16.31 11.82
C LEU A 353 -8.65 -16.15 10.44
N GLY A 354 -8.80 -14.99 9.83
CA GLY A 354 -8.15 -14.67 8.56
C GLY A 354 -6.62 -14.79 8.64
N PHE A 355 -6.02 -14.23 9.68
CA PHE A 355 -4.58 -14.37 9.92
C PHE A 355 -4.18 -15.83 10.17
N ALA A 356 -4.94 -16.61 10.94
CA ALA A 356 -4.67 -18.02 11.18
C ALA A 356 -4.70 -18.84 9.88
N ILE A 357 -5.67 -18.57 8.99
CA ILE A 357 -5.78 -19.20 7.68
C ILE A 357 -4.57 -18.82 6.81
N ALA A 358 -4.18 -17.54 6.77
CA ALA A 358 -3.01 -17.09 6.05
C ALA A 358 -1.72 -17.73 6.58
N THR A 359 -1.58 -17.85 7.92
CA THR A 359 -0.48 -18.56 8.59
C THR A 359 -0.41 -20.01 8.14
N ALA A 360 -1.54 -20.72 8.14
CA ALA A 360 -1.60 -22.12 7.70
C ALA A 360 -1.23 -22.28 6.23
N GLY A 361 -1.71 -21.37 5.35
CA GLY A 361 -1.38 -21.36 3.93
C GLY A 361 0.12 -21.12 3.68
N MET A 362 0.73 -20.18 4.43
CA MET A 362 2.17 -19.89 4.34
C MET A 362 3.02 -21.04 4.88
N ALA A 363 2.65 -21.60 6.03
CA ALA A 363 3.32 -22.79 6.58
C ALA A 363 3.23 -23.98 5.62
N TRP A 364 2.09 -24.15 4.94
CA TRP A 364 1.95 -25.20 3.93
C TRP A 364 2.83 -24.94 2.69
N LEU A 365 2.98 -23.67 2.30
CA LEU A 365 3.84 -23.28 1.17
C LEU A 365 5.34 -23.53 1.44
N THR A 366 5.78 -23.68 2.69
CA THR A 366 7.17 -24.09 3.00
C THR A 366 7.52 -25.51 2.52
N GLY A 367 6.53 -26.33 2.18
CA GLY A 367 6.74 -27.68 1.63
C GLY A 367 7.14 -27.73 0.15
N ILE A 368 7.42 -26.60 -0.52
CA ILE A 368 7.90 -26.60 -1.90
C ILE A 368 9.32 -27.13 -1.99
N GLY A 369 9.66 -27.73 -3.14
CA GLY A 369 10.99 -28.25 -3.44
C GLY A 369 11.31 -28.19 -4.92
N LEU A 370 12.49 -28.68 -5.31
CA LEU A 370 12.95 -28.68 -6.71
C LEU A 370 12.02 -29.48 -7.66
N GLY A 371 11.39 -30.55 -7.15
CA GLY A 371 10.50 -31.41 -7.93
C GLY A 371 9.01 -31.08 -7.80
N SER A 372 8.65 -30.02 -7.11
CA SER A 372 7.26 -29.67 -6.86
C SER A 372 6.56 -29.17 -8.12
N SER A 373 5.28 -29.52 -8.29
CA SER A 373 4.46 -28.95 -9.37
C SER A 373 3.59 -27.79 -8.86
N TYR A 374 3.25 -26.86 -9.75
CA TYR A 374 2.37 -25.74 -9.42
C TYR A 374 1.03 -26.21 -8.87
N THR A 375 0.40 -27.20 -9.53
CA THR A 375 -0.97 -27.64 -9.21
C THR A 375 -1.10 -28.31 -7.85
N SER A 376 -0.06 -29.02 -7.39
CA SER A 376 -0.10 -29.74 -6.11
C SER A 376 0.55 -28.97 -4.95
N ALA A 377 1.60 -28.20 -5.20
CA ALA A 377 2.42 -27.61 -4.17
C ALA A 377 2.39 -26.06 -4.11
N VAL A 378 1.63 -25.39 -4.99
CA VAL A 378 1.49 -23.93 -4.98
C VAL A 378 0.03 -23.51 -5.03
N LEU A 379 -0.75 -24.05 -5.98
CA LEU A 379 -2.12 -23.61 -6.23
C LEU A 379 -3.03 -23.68 -4.99
N PRO A 380 -3.15 -24.81 -4.26
CA PRO A 380 -4.02 -24.86 -3.09
C PRO A 380 -3.55 -23.93 -1.96
N GLN A 381 -2.23 -23.80 -1.78
CA GLN A 381 -1.65 -22.93 -0.76
C GLN A 381 -1.95 -21.45 -1.02
N VAL A 382 -1.79 -20.98 -2.25
CA VAL A 382 -2.07 -19.58 -2.59
C VAL A 382 -3.56 -19.25 -2.50
N ILE A 383 -4.47 -20.21 -2.77
CA ILE A 383 -5.91 -20.04 -2.53
C ILE A 383 -6.17 -19.85 -1.03
N VAL A 384 -5.59 -20.69 -0.18
CA VAL A 384 -5.75 -20.58 1.29
C VAL A 384 -5.19 -19.23 1.80
N ILE A 385 -4.01 -18.82 1.33
CA ILE A 385 -3.44 -17.51 1.64
C ILE A 385 -4.40 -16.39 1.21
N GLY A 386 -4.94 -16.46 -0.01
CA GLY A 386 -5.90 -15.49 -0.53
C GLY A 386 -7.16 -15.36 0.34
N VAL A 387 -7.73 -16.50 0.78
CA VAL A 387 -8.87 -16.50 1.73
C VAL A 387 -8.49 -15.79 3.02
N GLY A 388 -7.35 -16.13 3.61
CA GLY A 388 -6.88 -15.52 4.84
C GLY A 388 -6.72 -14.01 4.72
N LEU A 389 -6.00 -13.54 3.69
CA LEU A 389 -5.77 -12.12 3.44
C LEU A 389 -7.07 -11.35 3.16
N GLY A 390 -8.02 -11.96 2.45
CA GLY A 390 -9.34 -11.38 2.19
C GLY A 390 -10.17 -11.17 3.45
N LEU A 391 -10.04 -12.05 4.45
CA LEU A 391 -10.70 -11.89 5.74
C LEU A 391 -10.01 -10.89 6.68
N VAL A 392 -8.75 -10.50 6.41
CA VAL A 392 -7.99 -9.55 7.22
C VAL A 392 -8.06 -8.14 6.66
N MET A 393 -7.53 -7.94 5.44
CA MET A 393 -7.16 -6.61 4.96
C MET A 393 -8.36 -5.68 4.74
N PRO A 394 -9.42 -6.06 3.98
CA PRO A 394 -10.57 -5.17 3.78
C PRO A 394 -11.33 -4.86 5.07
N PRO A 395 -11.65 -5.83 5.95
CA PRO A 395 -12.26 -5.53 7.23
C PRO A 395 -11.41 -4.61 8.12
N ALA A 396 -10.08 -4.83 8.17
CA ALA A 396 -9.19 -3.98 8.94
C ALA A 396 -9.15 -2.55 8.38
N MET A 397 -9.09 -2.37 7.06
CA MET A 397 -9.14 -1.04 6.43
C MET A 397 -10.47 -0.33 6.71
N GLN A 398 -11.59 -1.05 6.66
CA GLN A 398 -12.90 -0.51 6.98
C GLN A 398 -12.99 -0.04 8.43
N LEU A 399 -12.46 -0.80 9.39
CA LEU A 399 -12.44 -0.44 10.81
C LEU A 399 -11.45 0.70 11.10
N ALA A 400 -10.32 0.74 10.41
CA ALA A 400 -9.33 1.80 10.56
C ALA A 400 -9.87 3.18 10.15
N THR A 401 -10.74 3.22 9.13
CA THR A 401 -11.29 4.46 8.55
C THR A 401 -12.74 4.72 8.96
N GLY A 402 -13.45 3.73 9.51
CA GLY A 402 -14.83 3.85 9.93
C GLY A 402 -15.01 4.62 11.24
N GLY A 403 -16.14 5.34 11.39
CA GLY A 403 -16.49 6.09 12.62
C GLY A 403 -15.49 7.20 12.98
N VAL A 404 -14.71 7.69 12.02
CA VAL A 404 -13.81 8.83 12.17
C VAL A 404 -14.55 10.11 11.81
N ALA A 405 -14.31 11.19 12.53
CA ALA A 405 -14.87 12.50 12.17
C ALA A 405 -14.46 12.87 10.71
N ALA A 406 -15.32 13.57 9.99
CA ALA A 406 -15.09 13.89 8.59
C ALA A 406 -13.76 14.64 8.35
N GLU A 407 -13.34 15.46 9.31
CA GLU A 407 -12.05 16.18 9.32
C GLU A 407 -10.83 15.25 9.46
N ASP A 408 -10.98 14.10 10.10
CA ASP A 408 -9.92 13.12 10.35
C ASP A 408 -9.88 11.98 9.31
N ALA A 409 -10.89 11.87 8.44
CA ALA A 409 -11.03 10.76 7.49
C ALA A 409 -9.82 10.64 6.53
N GLY A 410 -9.28 11.78 6.08
CA GLY A 410 -8.08 11.84 5.26
C GLY A 410 -6.84 11.30 5.98
N VAL A 411 -6.67 11.69 7.25
CA VAL A 411 -5.55 11.25 8.10
C VAL A 411 -5.63 9.76 8.38
N ALA A 412 -6.82 9.23 8.70
CA ALA A 412 -7.02 7.80 8.94
C ALA A 412 -6.67 6.98 7.68
N SER A 413 -7.15 7.40 6.50
CA SER A 413 -6.84 6.76 5.22
C SER A 413 -5.35 6.83 4.87
N ALA A 414 -4.71 7.98 5.09
CA ALA A 414 -3.27 8.13 4.90
C ALA A 414 -2.48 7.22 5.84
N THR A 415 -2.93 7.06 7.09
CA THR A 415 -2.30 6.16 8.06
C THR A 415 -2.41 4.70 7.62
N VAL A 416 -3.56 4.24 7.09
CA VAL A 416 -3.72 2.89 6.51
C VAL A 416 -2.68 2.67 5.40
N ASN A 417 -2.60 3.59 4.44
CA ASN A 417 -1.63 3.48 3.34
C ASN A 417 -0.18 3.50 3.85
N ALA A 418 0.14 4.37 4.81
CA ALA A 418 1.47 4.41 5.43
C ALA A 418 1.81 3.08 6.13
N MET A 419 0.89 2.52 6.92
CA MET A 419 1.09 1.22 7.59
C MET A 419 1.30 0.09 6.59
N GLN A 420 0.56 0.06 5.49
CA GLN A 420 0.74 -0.93 4.43
C GLN A 420 2.13 -0.83 3.78
N GLN A 421 2.57 0.38 3.44
CA GLN A 421 3.86 0.60 2.80
C GLN A 421 5.05 0.38 3.74
N VAL A 422 4.94 0.83 4.98
CA VAL A 422 5.94 0.57 6.03
C VAL A 422 6.04 -0.93 6.29
N GLY A 423 4.91 -1.61 6.46
CA GLY A 423 4.86 -3.05 6.62
C GLY A 423 5.54 -3.76 5.45
N GLY A 424 5.17 -3.41 4.20
CA GLY A 424 5.79 -3.95 3.01
C GLY A 424 7.29 -3.74 2.96
N SER A 425 7.77 -2.54 3.27
CA SER A 425 9.20 -2.22 3.29
C SER A 425 9.97 -3.01 4.33
N ILE A 426 9.47 -3.05 5.58
CA ILE A 426 10.08 -3.81 6.68
C ILE A 426 10.06 -5.30 6.34
N GLY A 427 8.92 -5.82 5.86
CA GLY A 427 8.75 -7.22 5.50
C GLY A 427 9.71 -7.63 4.38
N THR A 428 9.80 -6.85 3.31
CA THR A 428 10.74 -7.11 2.20
C THR A 428 12.17 -7.16 2.69
N ALA A 429 12.63 -6.15 3.44
CA ALA A 429 13.99 -6.09 3.95
C ALA A 429 14.30 -7.24 4.92
N LEU A 430 13.41 -7.49 5.88
CA LEU A 430 13.58 -8.56 6.88
C LEU A 430 13.60 -9.95 6.23
N LEU A 431 12.60 -10.24 5.39
CA LEU A 431 12.47 -11.56 4.77
C LEU A 431 13.61 -11.85 3.81
N ASN A 432 14.08 -10.83 3.07
CA ASN A 432 15.19 -11.01 2.16
C ASN A 432 16.51 -11.28 2.91
N THR A 433 16.76 -10.59 4.04
CA THR A 433 17.92 -10.85 4.91
C THR A 433 17.91 -12.28 5.46
N LEU A 434 16.76 -12.73 5.97
CA LEU A 434 16.63 -14.08 6.54
C LEU A 434 16.77 -15.16 5.45
N ALA A 435 16.21 -14.92 4.26
CA ALA A 435 16.32 -15.80 3.11
C ALA A 435 17.78 -15.91 2.63
N ALA A 436 18.48 -14.78 2.53
CA ALA A 436 19.91 -14.76 2.12
C ALA A 436 20.80 -15.48 3.13
N SER A 437 20.58 -15.27 4.42
CA SER A 437 21.30 -15.99 5.48
C SER A 437 21.08 -17.50 5.38
N ALA A 438 19.85 -17.97 5.19
CA ALA A 438 19.54 -19.38 5.07
C ALA A 438 20.24 -20.05 3.87
N ALA A 439 20.28 -19.35 2.72
CA ALA A 439 21.03 -19.85 1.55
C ALA A 439 22.53 -19.96 1.83
N THR A 440 23.12 -18.94 2.48
CA THR A 440 24.55 -18.90 2.83
C THR A 440 24.91 -20.01 3.80
N ASP A 441 24.11 -20.20 4.86
CA ASP A 441 24.32 -21.24 5.86
C ASP A 441 24.22 -22.64 5.26
N TYR A 442 23.24 -22.85 4.34
CA TYR A 442 23.10 -24.11 3.63
C TYR A 442 24.34 -24.42 2.77
N LEU A 443 24.84 -23.43 2.02
CA LEU A 443 26.04 -23.58 1.19
C LEU A 443 27.29 -23.85 2.02
N ALA A 444 27.46 -23.19 3.18
CA ALA A 444 28.57 -23.39 4.08
C ALA A 444 28.65 -24.83 4.65
N GLY A 445 27.47 -25.45 4.85
CA GLY A 445 27.35 -26.84 5.29
C GLY A 445 27.63 -27.89 4.20
N HIS A 446 27.72 -27.49 2.92
CA HIS A 446 27.82 -28.41 1.78
C HIS A 446 28.93 -27.99 0.82
N THR A 447 30.20 -28.23 1.19
CA THR A 447 31.40 -27.87 0.40
C THR A 447 32.06 -29.08 -0.20
N PRO A 448 32.46 -29.10 -1.50
CA PRO A 448 32.25 -28.04 -2.50
C PRO A 448 30.78 -27.98 -3.03
N PRO A 449 30.24 -26.81 -3.33
CA PRO A 449 28.86 -26.68 -3.73
C PRO A 449 28.64 -27.21 -5.16
N SER A 450 27.94 -28.33 -5.29
CA SER A 450 27.44 -28.81 -6.59
C SER A 450 26.29 -27.95 -7.12
N ARG A 451 25.96 -28.05 -8.39
CA ARG A 451 24.77 -27.38 -8.96
C ARG A 451 23.48 -27.73 -8.22
N GLN A 452 23.36 -28.98 -7.76
CA GLN A 452 22.20 -29.42 -7.00
C GLN A 452 22.15 -28.76 -5.62
N VAL A 453 23.30 -28.62 -4.94
CA VAL A 453 23.42 -27.92 -3.64
C VAL A 453 23.05 -26.45 -3.80
N GLN A 454 23.49 -25.79 -4.88
CA GLN A 454 23.12 -24.40 -5.17
C GLN A 454 21.62 -24.24 -5.40
N ALA A 455 21.00 -25.14 -6.18
CA ALA A 455 19.56 -25.13 -6.39
C ALA A 455 18.79 -25.38 -5.08
N GLN A 456 19.26 -26.29 -4.23
CA GLN A 456 18.64 -26.53 -2.93
C GLN A 456 18.80 -25.34 -1.97
N ALA A 457 19.95 -24.66 -1.96
CA ALA A 457 20.15 -23.42 -1.19
C ALA A 457 19.16 -22.33 -1.59
N THR A 458 18.82 -22.24 -2.89
CA THR A 458 17.80 -21.32 -3.36
C THR A 458 16.41 -21.70 -2.85
N ILE A 459 16.06 -22.98 -2.81
CA ILE A 459 14.81 -23.45 -2.20
C ILE A 459 14.77 -23.12 -0.71
N GLU A 460 15.87 -23.36 0.04
CA GLU A 460 15.97 -23.02 1.46
C GLU A 460 15.72 -21.52 1.71
N SER A 461 16.23 -20.65 0.83
CA SER A 461 15.95 -19.21 0.94
C SER A 461 14.48 -18.90 0.81
N TYR A 462 13.77 -19.50 -0.13
CA TYR A 462 12.32 -19.27 -0.34
C TYR A 462 11.50 -19.84 0.82
N THR A 463 11.77 -21.06 1.24
CA THR A 463 11.04 -21.70 2.34
C THR A 463 11.25 -20.97 3.66
N THR A 464 12.45 -20.43 3.90
CA THR A 464 12.73 -19.57 5.05
C THR A 464 11.93 -18.28 5.01
N ALA A 465 11.85 -17.61 3.85
CA ALA A 465 11.01 -16.42 3.70
C ALA A 465 9.53 -16.73 3.94
N PHE A 466 9.01 -17.85 3.43
CA PHE A 466 7.63 -18.27 3.66
C PHE A 466 7.37 -18.62 5.12
N TRP A 467 8.32 -19.28 5.79
CA TRP A 467 8.20 -19.58 7.21
C TRP A 467 8.13 -18.32 8.07
N TRP A 468 9.00 -17.34 7.82
CA TRP A 468 8.95 -16.07 8.55
C TRP A 468 7.71 -15.23 8.21
N SER A 469 7.20 -15.32 6.99
CA SER A 469 5.90 -14.72 6.64
C SER A 469 4.77 -15.41 7.43
N ALA A 470 4.82 -16.74 7.62
CA ALA A 470 3.88 -17.45 8.49
C ALA A 470 3.99 -16.99 9.96
N VAL A 471 5.20 -16.74 10.46
CA VAL A 471 5.42 -16.19 11.81
C VAL A 471 4.82 -14.80 11.95
N LEU A 472 4.99 -13.91 10.94
CA LEU A 472 4.39 -12.58 10.93
C LEU A 472 2.85 -12.63 10.96
N PHE A 473 2.23 -13.51 10.16
CA PHE A 473 0.78 -13.71 10.19
C PHE A 473 0.31 -14.38 11.48
N GLY A 474 1.10 -15.31 12.04
CA GLY A 474 0.85 -15.90 13.34
C GLY A 474 0.87 -14.86 14.46
N ALA A 475 1.83 -13.96 14.45
CA ALA A 475 1.85 -12.81 15.35
C ALA A 475 0.62 -11.91 15.15
N GLY A 476 0.21 -11.70 13.90
CA GLY A 476 -1.02 -11.01 13.55
C GLY A 476 -2.27 -11.67 14.14
N THR A 477 -2.33 -13.02 14.15
CA THR A 477 -3.41 -13.77 14.80
C THR A 477 -3.50 -13.43 16.28
N VAL A 478 -2.38 -13.50 16.99
CA VAL A 478 -2.32 -13.23 18.44
C VAL A 478 -2.67 -11.77 18.74
N ILE A 479 -2.05 -10.84 18.04
CA ILE A 479 -2.26 -9.39 18.22
C ILE A 479 -3.73 -9.03 17.94
N ALA A 480 -4.29 -9.50 16.85
CA ALA A 480 -5.69 -9.24 16.51
C ALA A 480 -6.65 -9.84 17.55
N PHE A 481 -6.41 -11.08 18.00
CA PHE A 481 -7.22 -11.70 19.05
C PHE A 481 -7.17 -10.94 20.38
N LEU A 482 -6.02 -10.40 20.76
CA LEU A 482 -5.85 -9.65 22.00
C LEU A 482 -6.43 -8.23 21.92
N LEU A 483 -6.23 -7.54 20.79
CA LEU A 483 -6.55 -6.11 20.69
C LEU A 483 -7.99 -5.82 20.28
N TYR A 484 -8.59 -6.54 19.32
CA TYR A 484 -9.98 -6.25 18.92
C TYR A 484 -10.96 -6.46 20.06
N ARG A 485 -11.93 -5.55 20.18
CA ARG A 485 -13.03 -5.64 21.16
C ARG A 485 -14.01 -6.73 20.74
N ARG A 486 -14.67 -7.34 21.74
CA ARG A 486 -15.78 -8.27 21.51
C ARG A 486 -17.03 -7.50 21.08
N GLY A 487 -17.79 -8.05 20.17
CA GLY A 487 -19.05 -7.50 19.70
C GLY A 487 -19.01 -7.04 18.25
N VAL A 488 -20.20 -6.80 17.71
CA VAL A 488 -20.37 -6.25 16.37
C VAL A 488 -20.20 -4.73 16.46
N PRO A 489 -19.45 -4.08 15.55
CA PRO A 489 -19.36 -2.62 15.52
C PRO A 489 -20.78 -2.05 15.40
N LYS A 490 -21.14 -1.12 16.28
CA LYS A 490 -22.39 -0.36 16.14
C LYS A 490 -22.29 0.40 14.83
N GLN A 491 -23.10 0.05 13.84
CA GLN A 491 -23.35 0.95 12.72
C GLN A 491 -24.07 2.15 13.30
N ASP A 492 -23.50 3.34 13.14
CA ASP A 492 -24.23 4.57 13.45
C ASP A 492 -25.51 4.55 12.63
N ALA A 493 -26.66 4.56 13.31
CA ALA A 493 -27.99 4.47 12.70
C ALA A 493 -28.28 5.66 11.75
N ASP A 494 -27.45 6.70 11.79
CA ASP A 494 -27.49 7.86 10.89
C ASP A 494 -26.65 7.70 9.61
N ALA A 495 -25.83 6.65 9.50
CA ALA A 495 -25.21 6.27 8.23
C ALA A 495 -26.26 5.53 7.39
N ALA A 496 -26.80 6.21 6.36
CA ALA A 496 -27.80 5.64 5.46
C ALA A 496 -27.41 4.22 5.01
N PRO A 497 -28.34 3.24 5.00
CA PRO A 497 -28.05 1.86 4.69
C PRO A 497 -27.40 1.77 3.30
N VAL A 498 -26.23 1.17 3.24
CA VAL A 498 -25.58 0.80 1.97
C VAL A 498 -26.43 -0.33 1.39
N VAL A 499 -27.34 0.02 0.51
CA VAL A 499 -28.12 -0.97 -0.27
C VAL A 499 -27.14 -1.58 -1.27
N HIS A 500 -26.69 -2.78 -1.00
CA HIS A 500 -25.97 -3.63 -1.95
C HIS A 500 -27.00 -4.17 -2.95
N MET A 501 -27.00 -3.66 -4.18
CA MET A 501 -27.51 -4.35 -5.37
C MET A 501 -26.32 -4.70 -6.27
#